data_5a2f96c77b5eb55f27eb96ebd0168673
#
_entry.id   5a2f96c77b5eb55f27eb96ebd0168673
#
_cell.length_a   1.000
_cell.length_b   1.000
_cell.length_c   1.000
_cell.angle_alpha   90.00
_cell.angle_beta   90.00
_cell.angle_gamma   90.00
#
_symmetry.space_group_name_H-M   'P 1'
#
loop_
_entity.id
_entity.type
_entity.pdbx_description
1 polymer ?
#
loop_
_entity_poly.entity_id
_entity_poly.type
_entity_poly.pdbx_seq_one_letter_code
_entity_poly.pdbx_strand_id
1 'polypeptide(L)'
;MQEESVQNCTSRQQAISRGNMFFGPCALLNSAEWRVGGLYSKRQRSDRPMSSAATLEDKTLTLILAGGEGERLYPLTADQPKPVMPFGGVFRIIDFTLSNVLNSGLRRIYVLTQYKQERLHSYVRLGWPQLCDEFRSDCGEQIVCLPPGGGKRYRGTADAVFQNLDLIETSRSEHVLIVSGDQIYHMDYGKLLCRHATSGADLTIAAVEYPVELAGSMGVIQADPSDRAIGIEEKPMSPQPLPSNPKKALVNMGVYVFKKESLVEALRKNVDLNGADDLRKDILPFLVGLGRAVVFRFDGYWRGIGTLDAYYQANLDLLQADAPLDPYENSAWPTRTLGGAKTLQRSWLASDSRVSQGAALAECKVRMSIVSTGARIDAGADLEATVVLPGAHIGTGAKIRNAIVAEKTVVAPHARIGYEADADSAQFPVSENGIVIVGEYGPLILPYARRGANVRPYLEKRPERNI
;
A
#
# COMPACT_ATOMS: atom_id res chain seq x y z
N MET A 1 -13.69 -0.49 -63.44
CA MET A 1 -13.89 -1.96 -63.56
C MET A 1 -14.20 -2.42 -62.16
N GLN A 2 -15.46 -2.42 -61.88
CA GLN A 2 -16.38 -3.53 -61.65
C GLN A 2 -16.13 -4.12 -60.26
N GLU A 3 -17.00 -3.82 -59.28
CA GLU A 3 -18.37 -4.37 -59.07
C GLU A 3 -18.35 -5.79 -58.57
N GLU A 4 -18.96 -5.97 -57.49
CA GLU A 4 -20.21 -6.65 -57.04
C GLU A 4 -19.86 -7.75 -56.04
N SER A 5 -20.56 -8.10 -55.00
CA SER A 5 -22.01 -8.07 -54.62
C SER A 5 -22.13 -8.53 -53.17
N VAL A 6 -22.82 -7.94 -52.31
CA VAL A 6 -24.24 -7.83 -51.90
C VAL A 6 -24.97 -9.18 -51.70
N GLN A 7 -25.76 -9.18 -50.63
CA GLN A 7 -26.96 -9.98 -50.26
C GLN A 7 -26.67 -11.20 -49.35
N ASN A 8 -27.38 -11.42 -48.30
CA ASN A 8 -28.71 -11.20 -47.73
C ASN A 8 -28.97 -12.37 -46.77
N CYS A 9 -29.52 -12.22 -45.64
CA CYS A 9 -30.87 -12.60 -45.34
C CYS A 9 -31.25 -12.43 -43.85
N THR A 10 -32.20 -11.62 -43.70
CA THR A 10 -33.16 -11.28 -42.68
C THR A 10 -33.92 -12.46 -42.04
N SER A 11 -34.39 -12.15 -40.82
CA SER A 11 -35.70 -12.39 -40.23
C SER A 11 -35.98 -13.66 -39.43
N ARG A 12 -36.38 -13.50 -38.21
CA ARG A 12 -37.73 -13.72 -37.70
C ARG A 12 -37.94 -13.18 -36.29
N GLN A 13 -38.85 -12.24 -36.23
CA GLN A 13 -39.58 -11.75 -35.05
C GLN A 13 -40.79 -12.62 -34.73
N GLN A 14 -41.37 -12.35 -33.55
CA GLN A 14 -42.75 -12.62 -33.06
C GLN A 14 -42.89 -13.88 -32.21
N ALA A 15 -43.66 -13.95 -31.11
CA ALA A 15 -44.67 -13.02 -30.52
C ALA A 15 -44.99 -13.50 -29.09
N ILE A 16 -45.28 -12.56 -28.16
CA ILE A 16 -46.51 -12.33 -27.37
C ILE A 16 -47.06 -13.56 -26.59
N SER A 17 -47.34 -13.52 -25.26
CA SER A 17 -48.34 -12.73 -24.57
C SER A 17 -48.43 -13.08 -23.06
N ARG A 18 -48.62 -12.09 -22.26
CA ARG A 18 -49.58 -11.80 -21.17
C ARG A 18 -50.13 -12.93 -20.29
N GLY A 19 -50.08 -12.70 -18.98
CA GLY A 19 -51.01 -13.31 -18.03
C GLY A 19 -50.72 -12.92 -16.56
N ASN A 20 -51.60 -12.15 -16.03
CA ASN A 20 -51.70 -11.45 -14.75
C ASN A 20 -51.76 -12.32 -13.48
N MET A 21 -51.24 -11.68 -12.40
CA MET A 21 -51.77 -11.53 -11.03
C MET A 21 -52.34 -12.76 -10.28
N PHE A 22 -51.91 -12.96 -9.01
CA PHE A 22 -52.74 -12.73 -7.80
C PHE A 22 -51.92 -12.82 -6.50
N PHE A 23 -52.26 -11.95 -5.58
CA PHE A 23 -51.76 -11.83 -4.20
C PHE A 23 -52.43 -12.81 -3.23
N GLY A 24 -51.71 -13.10 -2.08
CA GLY A 24 -52.33 -13.46 -0.82
C GLY A 24 -51.66 -14.58 -0.03
N PRO A 25 -51.86 -14.68 1.28
CA PRO A 25 -50.82 -14.36 2.26
C PRO A 25 -50.38 -15.55 3.15
N CYS A 26 -49.31 -15.26 3.93
CA CYS A 26 -48.87 -15.89 5.22
C CYS A 26 -49.43 -17.26 5.64
N ALA A 27 -48.48 -18.21 5.91
CA ALA A 27 -48.59 -19.09 7.08
C ALA A 27 -47.20 -19.68 7.44
N LEU A 28 -46.84 -19.54 8.70
CA LEU A 28 -45.77 -20.25 9.43
C LEU A 28 -45.95 -21.74 9.34
N LEU A 29 -44.88 -22.53 9.15
CA LEU A 29 -44.72 -23.85 9.76
C LEU A 29 -43.30 -24.42 9.59
N ASN A 30 -42.70 -24.73 10.72
CA ASN A 30 -41.72 -25.71 11.15
C ASN A 30 -40.92 -26.58 10.15
N SER A 31 -39.64 -26.64 10.43
CA SER A 31 -38.70 -27.79 10.41
C SER A 31 -39.03 -28.98 9.49
N ALA A 32 -38.22 -29.14 8.45
CA ALA A 32 -37.95 -30.44 7.87
C ALA A 32 -36.59 -30.47 7.17
N GLU A 33 -35.86 -31.52 7.51
CA GLU A 33 -34.58 -31.92 6.95
C GLU A 33 -34.60 -31.98 5.41
N TRP A 34 -33.73 -31.26 4.75
CA TRP A 34 -33.43 -31.49 3.35
C TRP A 34 -32.11 -32.26 3.20
N ARG A 35 -32.22 -33.58 3.04
CA ARG A 35 -31.17 -34.39 2.39
C ARG A 35 -31.18 -34.04 0.91
N VAL A 36 -30.20 -33.29 0.45
CA VAL A 36 -29.90 -33.12 -0.98
C VAL A 36 -28.80 -34.11 -1.33
N GLY A 37 -29.21 -35.28 -1.85
CA GLY A 37 -28.35 -36.14 -2.65
C GLY A 37 -28.15 -35.49 -4.00
N GLY A 38 -27.02 -34.88 -4.25
CA GLY A 38 -26.61 -34.28 -5.53
C GLY A 38 -25.24 -34.76 -5.95
N LEU A 39 -25.25 -35.57 -7.00
CA LEU A 39 -24.15 -36.13 -7.76
C LEU A 39 -22.93 -35.19 -7.87
N TYR A 40 -21.92 -35.40 -7.04
CA TYR A 40 -20.59 -34.91 -7.30
C TYR A 40 -19.96 -35.80 -8.37
N SER A 41 -19.91 -35.32 -9.60
CA SER A 41 -19.05 -35.88 -10.63
C SER A 41 -17.61 -35.81 -10.12
N LYS A 42 -16.99 -36.94 -9.91
CA LYS A 42 -15.55 -37.06 -9.70
C LYS A 42 -14.83 -36.48 -10.91
N ARG A 43 -14.43 -35.20 -10.84
CA ARG A 43 -13.37 -34.68 -11.72
C ARG A 43 -12.12 -35.46 -11.35
N GLN A 44 -11.62 -36.19 -12.31
CA GLN A 44 -10.34 -36.89 -12.27
C GLN A 44 -9.26 -35.93 -11.76
N ARG A 45 -8.61 -36.33 -10.66
CA ARG A 45 -7.33 -35.76 -10.25
C ARG A 45 -6.38 -35.99 -11.41
N SER A 46 -5.98 -34.92 -12.09
CA SER A 46 -4.82 -34.95 -12.95
C SER A 46 -3.63 -35.16 -12.01
N ASP A 47 -3.06 -36.35 -12.02
CA ASP A 47 -1.78 -36.66 -11.43
C ASP A 47 -0.73 -35.72 -12.08
N ARG A 48 -0.37 -34.64 -11.41
CA ARG A 48 0.86 -33.92 -11.70
C ARG A 48 2.01 -34.80 -11.24
N PRO A 49 3.03 -35.01 -12.04
CA PRO A 49 4.18 -35.77 -11.63
C PRO A 49 4.83 -35.08 -10.42
N MET A 50 4.95 -35.76 -9.31
CA MET A 50 5.77 -35.40 -8.16
C MET A 50 7.24 -35.46 -8.58
N SER A 51 7.79 -34.35 -9.10
CA SER A 51 9.19 -33.90 -8.99
C SER A 51 9.45 -32.70 -9.92
N SER A 52 8.84 -31.53 -9.63
CA SER A 52 9.50 -30.31 -10.02
C SER A 52 10.40 -29.89 -8.87
N ALA A 53 11.66 -29.57 -9.13
CA ALA A 53 12.52 -28.94 -8.12
C ALA A 53 11.80 -27.70 -7.57
N ALA A 54 11.79 -27.51 -6.23
CA ALA A 54 11.17 -26.37 -5.59
C ALA A 54 11.74 -25.08 -6.17
N THR A 55 10.86 -24.15 -6.54
CA THR A 55 11.26 -22.85 -7.13
C THR A 55 11.90 -21.95 -6.05
N LEU A 56 12.51 -20.83 -6.45
CA LEU A 56 13.03 -19.84 -5.49
C LEU A 56 11.92 -19.26 -4.62
N GLU A 57 10.73 -19.08 -5.20
CA GLU A 57 9.54 -18.59 -4.51
C GLU A 57 9.08 -19.59 -3.44
N ASP A 58 9.10 -20.89 -3.73
CA ASP A 58 8.77 -21.96 -2.77
C ASP A 58 9.78 -22.04 -1.61
N LYS A 59 11.00 -21.58 -1.85
CA LYS A 59 12.09 -21.56 -0.86
C LYS A 59 12.19 -20.24 -0.10
N THR A 60 11.25 -19.31 -0.32
CA THR A 60 11.28 -17.97 0.27
C THR A 60 10.15 -17.77 1.29
N LEU A 61 10.53 -17.26 2.47
CA LEU A 61 9.63 -16.73 3.48
C LEU A 61 9.53 -15.22 3.29
N THR A 62 8.31 -14.65 3.29
CA THR A 62 8.10 -13.21 3.14
C THR A 62 7.62 -12.59 4.44
N LEU A 63 8.33 -11.56 4.91
CA LEU A 63 7.96 -10.72 6.04
C LEU A 63 7.64 -9.30 5.55
N ILE A 64 6.43 -8.82 5.84
CA ILE A 64 6.00 -7.45 5.53
C ILE A 64 6.02 -6.63 6.82
N LEU A 65 6.87 -5.61 6.88
CA LEU A 65 6.96 -4.71 8.03
C LEU A 65 5.85 -3.67 7.96
N ALA A 66 4.88 -3.73 8.86
CA ALA A 66 3.67 -2.92 8.87
C ALA A 66 3.28 -2.39 10.27
N GLY A 67 4.26 -2.31 11.20
CA GLY A 67 4.02 -1.98 12.62
C GLY A 67 4.18 -0.50 12.98
N GLY A 68 4.69 0.36 12.09
CA GLY A 68 5.01 1.75 12.38
C GLY A 68 3.80 2.66 12.63
N GLU A 69 3.95 3.65 13.53
CA GLU A 69 2.88 4.60 13.91
C GLU A 69 2.56 5.62 12.81
N GLY A 70 3.52 5.95 11.94
CA GLY A 70 3.32 6.91 10.87
C GLY A 70 3.12 8.35 11.37
N GLU A 71 3.80 8.76 12.45
CA GLU A 71 3.66 10.06 13.12
C GLU A 71 3.72 11.26 12.16
N ARG A 72 4.59 11.21 11.13
CA ARG A 72 4.74 12.29 10.14
C ARG A 72 3.55 12.40 9.16
N LEU A 73 2.60 11.47 9.22
CA LEU A 73 1.35 11.50 8.45
C LEU A 73 0.16 11.91 9.33
N TYR A 74 0.42 12.21 10.62
CA TYR A 74 -0.64 12.75 11.47
C TYR A 74 -1.17 14.06 10.87
N PRO A 75 -2.50 14.27 10.84
CA PRO A 75 -3.52 13.55 11.59
C PRO A 75 -4.16 12.37 10.86
N LEU A 76 -3.80 12.07 9.62
CA LEU A 76 -4.41 10.98 8.83
C LEU A 76 -4.20 9.59 9.45
N THR A 77 -3.14 9.43 10.26
CA THR A 77 -2.84 8.19 11.01
C THR A 77 -3.43 8.17 12.42
N ALA A 78 -4.19 9.20 12.82
CA ALA A 78 -4.78 9.30 14.16
C ALA A 78 -5.61 8.07 14.53
N ASP A 79 -6.37 7.52 13.60
CA ASP A 79 -7.29 6.41 13.83
C ASP A 79 -6.97 5.12 13.07
N GLN A 80 -5.92 5.11 12.26
CA GLN A 80 -5.53 3.96 11.45
C GLN A 80 -4.03 3.87 11.26
N PRO A 81 -3.46 2.66 11.10
CA PRO A 81 -2.06 2.51 10.77
C PRO A 81 -1.82 2.90 9.30
N LYS A 82 -0.64 3.42 9.01
CA LYS A 82 -0.23 3.87 7.68
C LYS A 82 -0.52 2.86 6.55
N PRO A 83 -0.27 1.54 6.70
CA PRO A 83 -0.51 0.57 5.62
C PRO A 83 -1.95 0.53 5.11
N VAL A 84 -2.95 0.84 5.95
CA VAL A 84 -4.36 0.85 5.52
C VAL A 84 -4.90 2.22 5.17
N MET A 85 -4.05 3.25 5.10
CA MET A 85 -4.48 4.56 4.59
C MET A 85 -4.97 4.42 3.15
N PRO A 86 -6.08 5.10 2.78
CA PRO A 86 -6.57 5.13 1.40
C PRO A 86 -5.53 5.70 0.44
N PHE A 87 -5.50 5.20 -0.78
CA PHE A 87 -4.61 5.69 -1.82
C PHE A 87 -5.25 5.54 -3.20
N GLY A 88 -5.01 6.50 -4.08
CA GLY A 88 -5.47 6.44 -5.46
C GLY A 88 -6.98 6.25 -5.62
N GLY A 89 -7.79 6.65 -4.63
CA GLY A 89 -9.24 6.60 -4.67
C GLY A 89 -9.88 5.27 -4.26
N VAL A 90 -9.27 4.11 -4.53
CA VAL A 90 -9.83 2.77 -4.25
C VAL A 90 -8.91 1.87 -3.46
N PHE A 91 -7.60 2.09 -3.51
CA PHE A 91 -6.59 1.24 -2.89
C PHE A 91 -6.31 1.62 -1.44
N ARG A 92 -5.58 0.75 -0.75
CA ARG A 92 -4.83 1.02 0.47
C ARG A 92 -3.34 0.89 0.17
N ILE A 93 -2.50 1.59 0.94
CA ILE A 93 -1.04 1.58 0.69
C ILE A 93 -0.48 0.14 0.66
N ILE A 94 -0.91 -0.72 1.58
CA ILE A 94 -0.44 -2.11 1.66
C ILE A 94 -0.83 -2.98 0.45
N ASP A 95 -1.86 -2.60 -0.31
CA ASP A 95 -2.31 -3.35 -1.48
C ASP A 95 -1.21 -3.50 -2.52
N PHE A 96 -0.34 -2.50 -2.66
CA PHE A 96 0.80 -2.53 -3.57
C PHE A 96 1.82 -3.61 -3.18
N THR A 97 2.22 -3.62 -1.91
CA THR A 97 3.17 -4.62 -1.39
C THR A 97 2.60 -6.02 -1.45
N LEU A 98 1.35 -6.23 -1.01
CA LEU A 98 0.70 -7.54 -1.07
C LEU A 98 0.50 -8.02 -2.52
N SER A 99 0.12 -7.11 -3.44
CA SER A 99 -0.01 -7.43 -4.86
C SER A 99 1.34 -7.84 -5.48
N ASN A 100 2.41 -7.11 -5.18
CA ASN A 100 3.76 -7.45 -5.63
C ASN A 100 4.18 -8.85 -5.15
N VAL A 101 3.93 -9.18 -3.88
CA VAL A 101 4.25 -10.49 -3.30
C VAL A 101 3.49 -11.61 -4.02
N LEU A 102 2.17 -11.46 -4.21
CA LEU A 102 1.35 -12.46 -4.87
C LEU A 102 1.67 -12.60 -6.36
N ASN A 103 1.85 -11.48 -7.07
CA ASN A 103 2.21 -11.47 -8.50
C ASN A 103 3.58 -12.11 -8.74
N SER A 104 4.50 -12.00 -7.78
CA SER A 104 5.82 -12.65 -7.82
C SER A 104 5.76 -14.15 -7.48
N GLY A 105 4.60 -14.75 -7.26
CA GLY A 105 4.48 -16.17 -6.96
C GLY A 105 4.77 -16.55 -5.49
N LEU A 106 5.01 -15.60 -4.61
CA LEU A 106 5.29 -15.84 -3.19
C LEU A 106 4.01 -16.15 -2.41
N ARG A 107 4.06 -17.13 -1.51
CA ARG A 107 2.86 -17.68 -0.85
C ARG A 107 2.96 -17.77 0.67
N ARG A 108 4.14 -17.77 1.25
CA ARG A 108 4.36 -17.78 2.71
C ARG A 108 4.57 -16.35 3.18
N ILE A 109 3.48 -15.67 3.59
CA ILE A 109 3.42 -14.23 3.82
C ILE A 109 3.02 -13.94 5.26
N TYR A 110 3.88 -13.23 5.98
CA TYR A 110 3.64 -12.79 7.34
C TYR A 110 3.73 -11.27 7.42
N VAL A 111 2.70 -10.64 7.97
CA VAL A 111 2.62 -9.19 8.13
C VAL A 111 2.89 -8.86 9.60
N LEU A 112 4.04 -8.24 9.90
CA LEU A 112 4.43 -7.84 11.24
C LEU A 112 3.74 -6.52 11.59
N THR A 113 2.81 -6.57 12.55
CA THR A 113 1.88 -5.48 12.87
C THR A 113 2.06 -5.01 14.31
N GLN A 114 1.77 -3.75 14.60
CA GLN A 114 1.80 -3.23 15.97
C GLN A 114 0.80 -2.09 16.19
N TYR A 115 1.06 -0.90 15.65
CA TYR A 115 0.21 0.26 15.85
C TYR A 115 -1.17 0.05 15.24
N LYS A 116 -2.24 0.22 16.05
CA LYS A 116 -3.66 0.08 15.63
C LYS A 116 -3.91 -1.15 14.74
N GLN A 117 -3.31 -2.25 15.12
CA GLN A 117 -3.22 -3.49 14.35
C GLN A 117 -4.60 -4.05 13.97
N GLU A 118 -5.64 -3.81 14.76
CA GLU A 118 -6.98 -4.37 14.56
C GLU A 118 -7.55 -3.96 13.21
N ARG A 119 -7.31 -2.71 12.76
CA ARG A 119 -7.76 -2.22 11.45
C ARG A 119 -7.03 -2.94 10.31
N LEU A 120 -5.71 -3.11 10.46
CA LEU A 120 -4.91 -3.83 9.45
C LEU A 120 -5.29 -5.31 9.42
N HIS A 121 -5.43 -5.96 10.58
CA HIS A 121 -5.88 -7.35 10.67
C HIS A 121 -7.25 -7.56 10.03
N SER A 122 -8.21 -6.69 10.35
CA SER A 122 -9.55 -6.75 9.76
C SER A 122 -9.49 -6.60 8.24
N TYR A 123 -8.71 -5.64 7.74
CA TYR A 123 -8.54 -5.41 6.31
C TYR A 123 -7.94 -6.63 5.60
N VAL A 124 -6.86 -7.18 6.13
CA VAL A 124 -6.19 -8.34 5.54
C VAL A 124 -7.08 -9.59 5.61
N ARG A 125 -7.71 -9.86 6.78
CA ARG A 125 -8.52 -11.08 6.98
C ARG A 125 -9.81 -11.12 6.18
N LEU A 126 -10.46 -9.97 5.98
CA LEU A 126 -11.78 -9.92 5.33
C LEU A 126 -11.70 -10.02 3.80
N GLY A 127 -10.59 -9.62 3.20
CA GLY A 127 -10.56 -9.47 1.77
C GLY A 127 -9.47 -10.22 1.04
N TRP A 128 -8.29 -10.29 1.60
CA TRP A 128 -7.17 -10.89 0.90
C TRP A 128 -7.26 -12.41 0.69
N PRO A 129 -7.88 -13.22 1.58
CA PRO A 129 -8.12 -14.63 1.29
C PRO A 129 -8.94 -14.87 0.03
N GLN A 130 -9.95 -14.03 -0.25
CA GLN A 130 -10.77 -14.14 -1.47
C GLN A 130 -9.98 -13.77 -2.72
N LEU A 131 -9.06 -12.81 -2.61
CA LEU A 131 -8.16 -12.43 -3.69
C LEU A 131 -7.07 -13.48 -3.96
N CYS A 132 -6.73 -14.29 -2.95
CA CYS A 132 -5.81 -15.42 -3.08
C CYS A 132 -6.48 -16.65 -3.71
N ASP A 133 -7.80 -16.84 -3.57
CA ASP A 133 -8.54 -18.00 -4.10
C ASP A 133 -8.44 -18.15 -5.62
N GLU A 134 -8.20 -17.06 -6.35
CA GLU A 134 -7.94 -17.09 -7.79
C GLU A 134 -6.64 -17.81 -8.15
N PHE A 135 -5.73 -18.02 -7.19
CA PHE A 135 -4.41 -18.64 -7.34
C PHE A 135 -4.30 -19.98 -6.62
N ARG A 136 -5.43 -20.64 -6.36
CA ARG A 136 -5.45 -21.93 -5.66
C ARG A 136 -4.38 -22.89 -6.16
N SER A 137 -3.30 -22.99 -5.40
CA SER A 137 -2.50 -24.20 -5.32
C SER A 137 -2.84 -24.96 -4.05
N ASP A 138 -2.74 -26.27 -4.03
CA ASP A 138 -3.08 -27.19 -2.94
C ASP A 138 -2.31 -26.98 -1.61
N CYS A 139 -1.58 -25.88 -1.48
CA CYS A 139 -0.64 -25.59 -0.39
C CYS A 139 -1.10 -24.43 0.48
N GLY A 140 -2.35 -24.39 0.94
CA GLY A 140 -2.78 -23.58 2.09
C GLY A 140 -2.16 -22.17 2.21
N GLU A 141 -2.41 -21.30 1.25
CA GLU A 141 -1.90 -19.93 1.25
C GLU A 141 -2.51 -19.14 2.40
N GLN A 142 -1.68 -18.62 3.29
CA GLN A 142 -2.15 -17.77 4.37
C GLN A 142 -1.30 -16.51 4.46
N ILE A 143 -1.96 -15.37 4.31
CA ILE A 143 -1.41 -14.10 4.78
C ILE A 143 -1.72 -14.03 6.27
N VAL A 144 -0.69 -14.15 7.09
CA VAL A 144 -0.81 -14.17 8.55
C VAL A 144 -0.32 -12.85 9.13
N CYS A 145 -1.18 -12.16 9.87
CA CYS A 145 -0.79 -10.99 10.63
C CYS A 145 -0.22 -11.41 11.98
N LEU A 146 1.00 -10.98 12.27
CA LEU A 146 1.73 -11.29 13.51
C LEU A 146 1.92 -10.03 14.34
N PRO A 147 1.17 -9.88 15.45
CA PRO A 147 1.45 -8.85 16.45
C PRO A 147 2.63 -9.24 17.34
N PRO A 148 3.20 -8.31 18.12
CA PRO A 148 4.20 -8.62 19.14
C PRO A 148 3.67 -9.67 20.14
N GLY A 149 4.50 -10.65 20.47
CA GLY A 149 4.14 -11.70 21.41
C GLY A 149 4.14 -11.23 22.87
N GLY A 150 3.29 -11.86 23.72
CA GLY A 150 3.36 -11.73 25.18
C GLY A 150 3.16 -10.33 25.75
N GLY A 151 2.39 -9.45 25.07
CA GLY A 151 2.16 -8.08 25.52
C GLY A 151 3.37 -7.15 25.35
N LYS A 152 4.43 -7.61 24.70
CA LYS A 152 5.61 -6.81 24.37
C LYS A 152 5.31 -5.90 23.18
N ARG A 153 6.19 -4.92 22.95
CA ARG A 153 6.20 -4.09 21.74
C ARG A 153 7.43 -4.45 20.91
N TYR A 154 7.34 -4.31 19.60
CA TYR A 154 8.52 -4.25 18.75
C TYR A 154 9.22 -2.92 18.98
N ARG A 155 10.49 -2.93 19.37
CA ARG A 155 11.31 -1.73 19.60
C ARG A 155 11.70 -1.08 18.28
N GLY A 156 11.83 -1.89 17.23
CA GLY A 156 12.19 -1.44 15.89
C GLY A 156 12.05 -2.57 14.88
N THR A 157 12.57 -2.36 13.67
CA THR A 157 12.39 -3.28 12.54
C THR A 157 13.22 -4.56 12.70
N ALA A 158 14.42 -4.50 13.28
CA ALA A 158 15.24 -5.68 13.58
C ALA A 158 14.64 -6.49 14.74
N ASP A 159 14.17 -5.81 15.79
CA ASP A 159 13.52 -6.46 16.92
C ASP A 159 12.20 -7.14 16.50
N ALA A 160 11.46 -6.55 15.56
CA ALA A 160 10.25 -7.18 15.01
C ALA A 160 10.55 -8.51 14.30
N VAL A 161 11.64 -8.57 13.54
CA VAL A 161 12.10 -9.81 12.90
C VAL A 161 12.62 -10.79 13.94
N PHE A 162 13.40 -10.31 14.92
CA PHE A 162 13.99 -11.13 15.98
C PHE A 162 12.92 -11.80 16.88
N GLN A 163 11.86 -11.08 17.27
CA GLN A 163 10.76 -11.67 18.06
C GLN A 163 10.00 -12.78 17.31
N ASN A 164 10.19 -12.89 15.99
CA ASN A 164 9.62 -13.95 15.13
C ASN A 164 10.72 -14.90 14.61
N LEU A 165 11.86 -15.01 15.30
CA LEU A 165 13.00 -15.81 14.87
C LEU A 165 12.67 -17.29 14.77
N ASP A 166 11.89 -17.84 15.73
CA ASP A 166 11.46 -19.23 15.74
C ASP A 166 10.69 -19.61 14.46
N LEU A 167 9.86 -18.70 13.96
CA LEU A 167 9.15 -18.87 12.68
C LEU A 167 10.14 -18.98 11.51
N ILE A 168 11.16 -18.14 11.49
CA ILE A 168 12.19 -18.14 10.45
C ILE A 168 12.99 -19.45 10.51
N GLU A 169 13.47 -19.82 11.69
CA GLU A 169 14.32 -21.00 11.90
C GLU A 169 13.61 -22.31 11.58
N THR A 170 12.35 -22.45 12.03
CA THR A 170 11.54 -23.66 11.80
C THR A 170 11.00 -23.75 10.38
N SER A 171 11.03 -22.64 9.61
CA SER A 171 10.58 -22.66 8.21
C SER A 171 11.52 -23.51 7.34
N ARG A 172 10.94 -24.12 6.29
CA ARG A 172 11.73 -24.83 5.26
C ARG A 172 12.34 -23.90 4.21
N SER A 173 12.31 -22.59 4.46
CA SER A 173 12.82 -21.59 3.52
C SER A 173 14.34 -21.51 3.56
N GLU A 174 14.96 -21.23 2.41
CA GLU A 174 16.38 -20.94 2.26
C GLU A 174 16.62 -19.42 2.27
N HIS A 175 15.61 -18.66 1.86
CA HIS A 175 15.65 -17.20 1.75
C HIS A 175 14.55 -16.54 2.57
N VAL A 176 14.83 -15.32 3.04
CA VAL A 176 13.86 -14.46 3.73
C VAL A 176 13.77 -13.14 2.97
N LEU A 177 12.62 -12.87 2.37
CA LEU A 177 12.29 -11.58 1.78
C LEU A 177 11.66 -10.70 2.86
N ILE A 178 12.27 -9.55 3.13
CA ILE A 178 11.74 -8.54 4.06
C ILE A 178 11.37 -7.30 3.24
N VAL A 179 10.12 -6.85 3.32
CA VAL A 179 9.61 -5.70 2.59
C VAL A 179 8.84 -4.75 3.50
N SER A 180 8.85 -3.46 3.16
CA SER A 180 8.07 -2.45 3.86
C SER A 180 6.64 -2.41 3.30
N GLY A 181 5.62 -2.37 4.18
CA GLY A 181 4.19 -2.32 3.82
C GLY A 181 3.64 -0.90 3.63
N ASP A 182 4.51 0.08 3.39
CA ASP A 182 4.16 1.50 3.44
C ASP A 182 4.66 2.32 2.23
N GLN A 183 4.81 1.68 1.08
CA GLN A 183 5.40 2.24 -0.13
C GLN A 183 4.54 1.96 -1.37
N ILE A 184 4.65 2.80 -2.37
CA ILE A 184 3.94 2.70 -3.65
C ILE A 184 4.92 2.37 -4.76
N TYR A 185 4.81 1.19 -5.33
CA TYR A 185 5.62 0.70 -6.45
C TYR A 185 5.08 -0.62 -7.01
N HIS A 186 5.48 -0.97 -8.23
CA HIS A 186 5.31 -2.30 -8.82
C HIS A 186 6.67 -2.94 -9.01
N MET A 187 6.90 -4.11 -8.41
CA MET A 187 8.17 -4.84 -8.52
C MET A 187 7.92 -6.35 -8.59
N ASP A 188 8.59 -6.98 -9.53
CA ASP A 188 8.73 -8.43 -9.61
C ASP A 188 9.85 -8.89 -8.67
N TYR A 189 9.48 -9.45 -7.53
CA TYR A 189 10.44 -9.99 -6.56
C TYR A 189 11.12 -11.27 -7.06
N GLY A 190 10.58 -11.96 -8.06
CA GLY A 190 11.27 -13.08 -8.71
C GLY A 190 12.60 -12.65 -9.33
N LYS A 191 12.65 -11.46 -9.96
CA LYS A 191 13.91 -10.89 -10.48
C LYS A 191 14.91 -10.59 -9.37
N LEU A 192 14.44 -10.04 -8.24
CA LEU A 192 15.27 -9.78 -7.07
C LEU A 192 15.82 -11.07 -6.46
N LEU A 193 14.98 -12.11 -6.32
CA LEU A 193 15.37 -13.44 -5.83
C LEU A 193 16.38 -14.11 -6.76
N CYS A 194 16.18 -14.01 -8.08
CA CYS A 194 17.12 -14.52 -9.07
C CYS A 194 18.49 -13.83 -8.93
N ARG A 195 18.53 -12.50 -8.79
CA ARG A 195 19.78 -11.75 -8.55
C ARG A 195 20.45 -12.21 -7.27
N HIS A 196 19.69 -12.41 -6.20
CA HIS A 196 20.21 -12.88 -4.90
C HIS A 196 20.84 -14.27 -5.05
N ALA A 197 20.13 -15.22 -5.62
CA ALA A 197 20.61 -16.59 -5.80
C ALA A 197 21.87 -16.66 -6.70
N THR A 198 21.88 -15.89 -7.80
CA THR A 198 23.02 -15.90 -8.76
C THR A 198 24.25 -15.19 -8.22
N SER A 199 24.09 -14.20 -7.34
CA SER A 199 25.23 -13.50 -6.74
C SER A 199 25.93 -14.29 -5.64
N GLY A 200 25.24 -15.26 -5.03
CA GLY A 200 25.73 -15.98 -3.84
C GLY A 200 25.87 -15.11 -2.60
N ALA A 201 25.35 -13.89 -2.61
CA ALA A 201 25.42 -12.96 -1.49
C ALA A 201 24.54 -13.41 -0.32
N ASP A 202 24.86 -12.94 0.89
CA ASP A 202 24.05 -13.17 2.07
C ASP A 202 22.90 -12.18 2.20
N LEU A 203 23.05 -11.01 1.56
CA LEU A 203 22.08 -9.93 1.53
C LEU A 203 22.01 -9.34 0.13
N THR A 204 20.79 -9.14 -0.38
CA THR A 204 20.52 -8.30 -1.56
C THR A 204 19.61 -7.17 -1.14
N ILE A 205 20.02 -5.93 -1.44
CA ILE A 205 19.27 -4.71 -1.11
C ILE A 205 18.71 -4.14 -2.40
N ALA A 206 17.38 -4.00 -2.50
CA ALA A 206 16.79 -3.25 -3.61
C ALA A 206 16.99 -1.75 -3.38
N ALA A 207 17.45 -1.06 -4.42
CA ALA A 207 17.74 0.35 -4.39
C ALA A 207 17.29 1.04 -5.69
N VAL A 208 16.91 2.30 -5.59
CA VAL A 208 16.48 3.14 -6.69
C VAL A 208 17.35 4.39 -6.80
N GLU A 209 17.60 4.85 -8.02
CA GLU A 209 18.23 6.15 -8.24
C GLU A 209 17.27 7.29 -7.92
N TYR A 210 17.66 8.19 -7.04
CA TYR A 210 16.83 9.27 -6.53
C TYR A 210 17.59 10.61 -6.57
N PRO A 211 16.92 11.76 -6.74
CA PRO A 211 17.59 13.06 -6.66
C PRO A 211 18.39 13.22 -5.38
N VAL A 212 19.67 13.58 -5.48
CA VAL A 212 20.60 13.64 -4.34
C VAL A 212 20.15 14.64 -3.28
N GLU A 213 19.56 15.75 -3.70
CA GLU A 213 19.01 16.81 -2.84
C GLU A 213 17.84 16.34 -1.95
N LEU A 214 17.14 15.28 -2.36
CA LEU A 214 16.01 14.70 -1.63
C LEU A 214 16.39 13.43 -0.85
N ALA A 215 17.60 12.89 -1.06
CA ALA A 215 18.02 11.61 -0.49
C ALA A 215 18.38 11.69 1.00
N GLY A 216 18.60 12.89 1.56
CA GLY A 216 19.00 13.07 2.97
C GLY A 216 18.00 12.59 4.02
N SER A 217 16.74 12.33 3.63
CA SER A 217 15.74 11.78 4.54
C SER A 217 15.61 10.25 4.48
N MET A 218 16.45 9.59 3.67
CA MET A 218 16.40 8.16 3.32
C MET A 218 17.74 7.46 3.63
N GLY A 219 17.74 6.13 3.56
CA GLY A 219 19.00 5.38 3.57
C GLY A 219 19.71 5.49 2.22
N VAL A 220 20.99 5.85 2.21
CA VAL A 220 21.80 5.98 0.98
C VAL A 220 22.83 4.86 0.95
N ILE A 221 22.94 4.20 -0.22
CA ILE A 221 23.81 3.05 -0.44
C ILE A 221 24.97 3.48 -1.37
N GLN A 222 26.17 3.06 -1.03
CA GLN A 222 27.31 3.13 -1.91
C GLN A 222 27.56 1.74 -2.50
N ALA A 223 27.71 1.65 -3.81
CA ALA A 223 27.97 0.40 -4.51
C ALA A 223 29.16 0.55 -5.46
N ASP A 224 29.93 -0.53 -5.58
CA ASP A 224 30.99 -0.61 -6.59
C ASP A 224 30.42 -0.89 -7.99
N PRO A 225 31.26 -0.87 -9.05
CA PRO A 225 30.79 -1.14 -10.42
C PRO A 225 30.21 -2.54 -10.64
N SER A 226 30.41 -3.49 -9.73
CA SER A 226 29.82 -4.85 -9.78
C SER A 226 28.52 -4.96 -8.98
N ASP A 227 28.00 -3.82 -8.49
CA ASP A 227 26.86 -3.73 -7.58
C ASP A 227 27.06 -4.39 -6.21
N ARG A 228 28.32 -4.54 -5.75
CA ARG A 228 28.58 -4.89 -4.36
C ARG A 228 28.30 -3.65 -3.50
N ALA A 229 27.52 -3.81 -2.44
CA ALA A 229 27.32 -2.75 -1.46
C ALA A 229 28.61 -2.57 -0.63
N ILE A 230 29.18 -1.36 -0.68
CA ILE A 230 30.43 -0.99 0.02
C ILE A 230 30.21 -0.03 1.17
N GLY A 231 29.02 0.57 1.25
CA GLY A 231 28.58 1.46 2.33
C GLY A 231 27.08 1.64 2.34
N ILE A 232 26.54 1.91 3.51
CA ILE A 232 25.13 2.28 3.71
C ILE A 232 25.04 3.25 4.88
N GLU A 233 24.30 4.34 4.71
CA GLU A 233 24.10 5.34 5.74
C GLU A 233 22.62 5.73 5.81
N GLU A 234 22.02 5.64 6.99
CA GLU A 234 20.62 6.01 7.23
C GLU A 234 20.50 7.51 7.49
N LYS A 235 19.78 8.20 6.61
CA LYS A 235 19.52 9.65 6.68
C LYS A 235 20.80 10.50 6.81
N PRO A 236 21.73 10.41 5.85
CA PRO A 236 22.96 11.18 5.88
C PRO A 236 22.67 12.67 5.76
N MET A 237 23.44 13.49 6.48
CA MET A 237 23.39 14.95 6.33
C MET A 237 23.88 15.41 4.94
N SER A 238 24.79 14.65 4.34
CA SER A 238 25.34 14.88 3.01
C SER A 238 25.29 13.58 2.21
N PRO A 239 24.17 13.32 1.49
CA PRO A 239 24.00 12.12 0.69
C PRO A 239 25.10 11.97 -0.36
N GLN A 240 25.76 10.81 -0.42
CA GLN A 240 26.78 10.53 -1.41
C GLN A 240 26.15 10.34 -2.79
N PRO A 241 26.55 11.13 -3.79
CA PRO A 241 26.04 10.99 -5.15
C PRO A 241 26.60 9.73 -5.83
N LEU A 242 25.88 9.28 -6.87
CA LEU A 242 26.40 8.24 -7.74
C LEU A 242 27.62 8.73 -8.52
N PRO A 243 28.71 7.94 -8.62
CA PRO A 243 29.88 8.30 -9.43
C PRO A 243 29.53 8.55 -10.91
N SER A 244 28.52 7.84 -11.45
CA SER A 244 28.04 7.97 -12.82
C SER A 244 27.10 9.16 -13.05
N ASN A 245 26.47 9.67 -11.99
CA ASN A 245 25.51 10.78 -12.06
C ASN A 245 25.49 11.60 -10.74
N PRO A 246 26.21 12.75 -10.67
CA PRO A 246 26.30 13.54 -9.45
C PRO A 246 24.97 14.14 -8.96
N LYS A 247 23.92 14.16 -9.81
CA LYS A 247 22.59 14.65 -9.43
C LYS A 247 21.74 13.59 -8.75
N LYS A 248 22.21 12.35 -8.67
CA LYS A 248 21.46 11.24 -8.11
C LYS A 248 22.25 10.52 -7.02
N ALA A 249 21.55 9.95 -6.07
CA ALA A 249 22.05 9.01 -5.08
C ALA A 249 21.31 7.66 -5.22
N LEU A 250 21.90 6.59 -4.73
CA LEU A 250 21.27 5.27 -4.70
C LEU A 250 20.56 5.10 -3.35
N VAL A 251 19.25 5.07 -3.36
CA VAL A 251 18.41 5.08 -2.17
C VAL A 251 17.87 3.68 -1.87
N ASN A 252 17.96 3.29 -0.61
CA ASN A 252 17.42 2.05 -0.06
C ASN A 252 15.89 2.06 -0.10
N MET A 253 15.32 1.08 -0.80
CA MET A 253 13.86 0.94 -0.94
C MET A 253 13.17 0.27 0.25
N GLY A 254 13.92 -0.28 1.22
CA GLY A 254 13.29 -1.08 2.28
C GLY A 254 12.79 -2.44 1.81
N VAL A 255 13.44 -3.00 0.80
CA VAL A 255 13.17 -4.32 0.22
C VAL A 255 14.47 -5.11 0.22
N TYR A 256 14.49 -6.27 0.90
CA TYR A 256 15.68 -7.04 1.17
C TYR A 256 15.45 -8.53 0.95
N VAL A 257 16.41 -9.22 0.36
CA VAL A 257 16.49 -10.68 0.40
C VAL A 257 17.71 -11.08 1.19
N PHE A 258 17.49 -11.90 2.20
CA PHE A 258 18.53 -12.48 3.02
C PHE A 258 18.64 -13.98 2.77
N LYS A 259 19.84 -14.51 2.80
CA LYS A 259 20.06 -15.91 3.09
C LYS A 259 19.63 -16.16 4.54
N LYS A 260 18.79 -17.17 4.77
CA LYS A 260 18.17 -17.40 6.11
C LYS A 260 19.20 -17.49 7.21
N GLU A 261 20.23 -18.32 7.05
CA GLU A 261 21.26 -18.55 8.06
C GLU A 261 22.01 -17.26 8.42
N SER A 262 22.30 -16.44 7.41
CA SER A 262 23.01 -15.16 7.60
C SER A 262 22.17 -14.12 8.33
N LEU A 263 20.84 -14.10 8.06
CA LEU A 263 19.91 -13.26 8.81
C LEU A 263 19.82 -13.69 10.28
N VAL A 264 19.66 -14.99 10.54
CA VAL A 264 19.60 -15.55 11.91
C VAL A 264 20.86 -15.23 12.68
N GLU A 265 22.06 -15.43 12.08
CA GLU A 265 23.35 -15.09 12.67
C GLU A 265 23.43 -13.60 13.01
N ALA A 266 23.10 -12.74 12.05
CA ALA A 266 23.17 -11.29 12.24
C ALA A 266 22.20 -10.80 13.33
N LEU A 267 20.96 -11.33 13.37
CA LEU A 267 19.97 -10.98 14.38
C LEU A 267 20.42 -11.42 15.78
N ARG A 268 20.86 -12.66 15.96
CA ARG A 268 21.34 -13.15 17.26
C ARG A 268 22.51 -12.34 17.76
N LYS A 269 23.47 -12.01 16.89
CA LYS A 269 24.65 -11.25 17.24
C LYS A 269 24.35 -9.79 17.60
N ASN A 270 23.47 -9.13 16.86
CA ASN A 270 23.26 -7.69 17.02
C ASN A 270 22.05 -7.36 17.91
N VAL A 271 20.94 -8.09 17.82
CA VAL A 271 19.75 -7.80 18.62
C VAL A 271 19.87 -8.39 20.02
N ASP A 272 20.21 -9.66 20.12
CA ASP A 272 20.29 -10.38 21.41
C ASP A 272 21.47 -9.89 22.27
N LEU A 273 22.66 -9.80 21.67
CA LEU A 273 23.87 -9.45 22.41
C LEU A 273 24.09 -7.94 22.55
N ASN A 274 23.72 -7.15 21.53
CA ASN A 274 24.04 -5.72 21.47
C ASN A 274 22.81 -4.80 21.62
N GLY A 275 21.59 -5.38 21.70
CA GLY A 275 20.35 -4.61 21.87
C GLY A 275 19.95 -3.79 20.65
N ALA A 276 20.48 -4.10 19.47
CA ALA A 276 20.10 -3.46 18.20
C ALA A 276 18.61 -3.64 17.91
N ASP A 277 17.97 -2.61 17.34
CA ASP A 277 16.54 -2.64 17.10
C ASP A 277 16.11 -2.26 15.66
N ASP A 278 16.97 -1.66 14.85
CA ASP A 278 16.65 -1.23 13.48
C ASP A 278 17.47 -2.01 12.42
N LEU A 279 16.78 -2.59 11.43
CA LEU A 279 17.45 -3.30 10.33
C LEU A 279 18.41 -2.41 9.56
N ARG A 280 18.03 -1.16 9.28
CA ARG A 280 18.79 -0.24 8.43
C ARG A 280 20.02 0.33 9.13
N LYS A 281 19.92 0.54 10.43
CA LYS A 281 21.03 1.11 11.24
C LYS A 281 22.00 0.06 11.74
N ASP A 282 21.50 -1.15 12.00
CA ASP A 282 22.25 -2.14 12.77
C ASP A 282 22.59 -3.38 11.93
N ILE A 283 21.61 -3.98 11.25
CA ILE A 283 21.78 -5.27 10.57
C ILE A 283 22.38 -5.10 9.17
N LEU A 284 21.86 -4.15 8.37
CA LEU A 284 22.38 -3.94 7.03
C LEU A 284 23.83 -3.46 7.04
N PRO A 285 24.25 -2.45 7.85
CA PRO A 285 25.63 -2.02 7.91
C PRO A 285 26.58 -3.15 8.37
N PHE A 286 26.15 -4.00 9.28
CA PHE A 286 26.92 -5.16 9.71
C PHE A 286 27.23 -6.11 8.53
N LEU A 287 26.23 -6.51 7.74
CA LEU A 287 26.43 -7.40 6.59
C LEU A 287 27.18 -6.73 5.43
N VAL A 288 26.94 -5.43 5.19
CA VAL A 288 27.68 -4.62 4.21
C VAL A 288 29.16 -4.55 4.60
N GLY A 289 29.46 -4.28 5.87
CA GLY A 289 30.83 -4.23 6.40
C GLY A 289 31.61 -5.56 6.28
N LEU A 290 30.90 -6.69 6.25
CA LEU A 290 31.49 -8.01 6.00
C LEU A 290 31.73 -8.29 4.49
N GLY A 291 31.34 -7.37 3.58
CA GLY A 291 31.43 -7.57 2.13
C GLY A 291 30.47 -8.63 1.58
N ARG A 292 29.40 -8.94 2.31
CA ARG A 292 28.45 -10.03 2.03
C ARG A 292 27.13 -9.53 1.40
N ALA A 293 27.08 -8.27 0.93
CA ALA A 293 25.89 -7.62 0.40
C ALA A 293 26.06 -7.16 -1.04
N VAL A 294 24.97 -7.29 -1.84
CA VAL A 294 24.87 -6.77 -3.20
C VAL A 294 23.63 -5.90 -3.36
N VAL A 295 23.67 -5.05 -4.38
CA VAL A 295 22.55 -4.17 -4.75
C VAL A 295 21.78 -4.77 -5.92
N PHE A 296 20.47 -4.65 -5.87
CA PHE A 296 19.56 -4.81 -7.00
C PHE A 296 19.03 -3.42 -7.38
N ARG A 297 19.46 -2.91 -8.54
CA ARG A 297 18.99 -1.61 -9.04
C ARG A 297 17.60 -1.75 -9.61
N PHE A 298 16.65 -1.05 -9.03
CA PHE A 298 15.28 -0.97 -9.50
C PHE A 298 15.12 0.28 -10.37
N ASP A 299 14.54 0.11 -11.56
CA ASP A 299 14.34 1.17 -12.56
C ASP A 299 12.89 1.64 -12.71
N GLY A 300 11.98 1.10 -11.89
CA GLY A 300 10.56 1.47 -11.90
C GLY A 300 10.23 2.66 -10.99
N TYR A 301 8.96 3.07 -11.04
CA TYR A 301 8.43 4.06 -10.10
C TYR A 301 8.46 3.52 -8.68
N TRP A 302 9.00 4.31 -7.77
CA TRP A 302 8.99 4.05 -6.33
C TRP A 302 8.79 5.33 -5.54
N ARG A 303 7.89 5.27 -4.57
CA ARG A 303 7.68 6.37 -3.63
C ARG A 303 7.42 5.85 -2.22
N GLY A 304 8.29 6.25 -1.30
CA GLY A 304 8.08 6.04 0.13
C GLY A 304 7.06 7.06 0.67
N ILE A 305 6.02 6.58 1.30
CA ILE A 305 4.99 7.45 1.90
C ILE A 305 5.44 7.83 3.32
N GLY A 306 6.37 8.76 3.42
CA GLY A 306 6.99 9.15 4.70
C GLY A 306 6.39 10.40 5.35
N THR A 307 5.75 11.29 4.59
CA THR A 307 5.20 12.58 5.02
C THR A 307 3.86 12.85 4.34
N LEU A 308 3.11 13.86 4.82
CA LEU A 308 1.88 14.32 4.19
C LEU A 308 2.12 14.78 2.75
N ASP A 309 3.21 15.50 2.50
CA ASP A 309 3.60 15.95 1.15
C ASP A 309 3.91 14.78 0.22
N ALA A 310 4.65 13.77 0.70
CA ALA A 310 4.95 12.57 -0.08
C ALA A 310 3.69 11.77 -0.40
N TYR A 311 2.75 11.67 0.54
CA TYR A 311 1.45 11.03 0.35
C TYR A 311 0.59 11.76 -0.68
N TYR A 312 0.51 13.10 -0.55
CA TYR A 312 -0.22 13.96 -1.48
C TYR A 312 0.34 13.84 -2.89
N GLN A 313 1.66 14.02 -3.03
CA GLN A 313 2.32 13.96 -4.33
C GLN A 313 2.20 12.57 -4.98
N ALA A 314 2.32 11.48 -4.21
CA ALA A 314 2.14 10.13 -4.74
C ALA A 314 0.73 9.91 -5.33
N ASN A 315 -0.30 10.52 -4.73
CA ASN A 315 -1.65 10.50 -5.28
C ASN A 315 -1.72 11.28 -6.59
N LEU A 316 -1.13 12.48 -6.66
CA LEU A 316 -1.15 13.31 -7.86
C LEU A 316 -0.29 12.73 -9.00
N ASP A 317 0.77 11.99 -8.69
CA ASP A 317 1.59 11.28 -9.70
C ASP A 317 0.74 10.33 -10.57
N LEU A 318 -0.37 9.80 -10.04
CA LEU A 318 -1.30 8.94 -10.78
C LEU A 318 -2.15 9.68 -11.82
N LEU A 319 -2.16 11.01 -11.81
CA LEU A 319 -2.96 11.86 -12.70
C LEU A 319 -2.20 12.26 -13.96
N GLN A 320 -0.89 12.07 -14.00
CA GLN A 320 -0.05 12.42 -15.14
C GLN A 320 -0.47 11.59 -16.37
N ALA A 321 -0.35 12.21 -17.56
CA ALA A 321 -0.70 11.55 -18.83
C ALA A 321 0.15 10.28 -19.06
N ASP A 322 1.43 10.36 -18.70
CA ASP A 322 2.40 9.26 -18.69
C ASP A 322 2.64 8.82 -17.25
N ALA A 323 1.57 8.51 -16.52
CA ALA A 323 1.69 8.12 -15.11
C ALA A 323 2.75 7.02 -14.97
N PRO A 324 3.78 7.24 -14.15
CA PRO A 324 4.90 6.30 -14.03
C PRO A 324 4.47 4.96 -13.38
N LEU A 325 3.27 4.93 -12.83
CA LEU A 325 2.61 3.77 -12.25
C LEU A 325 1.12 3.83 -12.60
N ASP A 326 0.59 2.77 -13.21
CA ASP A 326 -0.86 2.61 -13.38
C ASP A 326 -1.35 1.38 -12.59
N PRO A 327 -1.93 1.60 -11.39
CA PRO A 327 -2.43 0.49 -10.58
C PRO A 327 -3.81 -0.01 -11.03
N TYR A 328 -4.49 0.67 -11.95
CA TYR A 328 -5.88 0.38 -12.32
C TYR A 328 -5.99 -0.52 -13.55
N GLU A 329 -5.16 -0.28 -14.58
CA GLU A 329 -5.29 -0.90 -15.89
C GLU A 329 -4.12 -1.86 -16.22
N ASN A 330 -3.12 -1.97 -15.34
CA ASN A 330 -1.98 -2.87 -15.57
C ASN A 330 -2.39 -4.34 -15.38
N SER A 331 -2.90 -4.95 -16.43
CA SER A 331 -3.29 -6.36 -16.44
C SER A 331 -2.11 -7.33 -16.30
N ALA A 332 -0.91 -6.92 -16.71
CA ALA A 332 0.30 -7.72 -16.60
C ALA A 332 0.82 -7.78 -15.16
N TRP A 333 0.60 -6.72 -14.38
CA TRP A 333 0.99 -6.61 -12.97
C TRP A 333 -0.14 -5.97 -12.14
N PRO A 334 -1.25 -6.67 -11.90
CA PRO A 334 -2.44 -6.07 -11.31
C PRO A 334 -2.23 -5.69 -9.85
N THR A 335 -2.68 -4.49 -9.48
CA THR A 335 -2.84 -4.11 -8.07
C THR A 335 -4.21 -4.53 -7.58
N ARG A 336 -4.25 -5.45 -6.62
CA ARG A 336 -5.48 -5.97 -6.04
C ARG A 336 -5.92 -5.13 -4.85
N THR A 337 -7.22 -5.03 -4.65
CA THR A 337 -7.80 -4.35 -3.48
C THR A 337 -9.17 -4.95 -3.14
N LEU A 338 -9.62 -4.73 -1.91
CA LEU A 338 -10.97 -5.12 -1.49
C LEU A 338 -12.03 -4.39 -2.29
N GLY A 339 -13.01 -5.12 -2.85
CA GLY A 339 -14.06 -4.55 -3.68
C GLY A 339 -13.74 -4.49 -5.17
N GLY A 340 -12.53 -4.91 -5.55
CA GLY A 340 -12.00 -4.87 -6.91
C GLY A 340 -11.65 -3.44 -7.34
N ALA A 341 -10.58 -3.30 -8.09
CA ALA A 341 -10.23 -2.05 -8.77
C ALA A 341 -11.18 -1.89 -9.98
N LYS A 342 -12.46 -1.66 -9.72
CA LYS A 342 -13.38 -1.33 -10.80
C LYS A 342 -13.06 0.07 -11.29
N THR A 343 -12.73 0.14 -12.55
CA THR A 343 -12.31 1.26 -13.37
C THR A 343 -12.86 2.59 -12.90
N LEU A 344 -11.95 3.52 -12.67
CA LEU A 344 -12.26 4.93 -12.58
C LEU A 344 -12.89 5.37 -13.89
N GLN A 345 -14.15 5.78 -13.85
CA GLN A 345 -14.69 6.52 -14.97
C GLN A 345 -13.89 7.82 -15.08
N ARG A 346 -13.14 8.01 -16.17
CA ARG A 346 -12.73 9.35 -16.57
C ARG A 346 -14.01 10.12 -16.84
N SER A 347 -14.45 10.90 -15.86
CA SER A 347 -15.62 11.74 -16.03
C SER A 347 -15.29 12.82 -17.05
N TRP A 348 -16.21 13.09 -17.99
CA TRP A 348 -16.13 14.24 -18.89
C TRP A 348 -16.05 15.58 -18.13
N LEU A 349 -16.45 15.60 -16.85
CA LEU A 349 -16.32 16.72 -15.91
C LEU A 349 -14.91 16.87 -15.29
N ALA A 350 -14.00 15.91 -15.51
CA ALA A 350 -12.75 15.81 -14.80
C ALA A 350 -11.67 15.11 -15.66
N SER A 351 -11.32 15.69 -16.82
CA SER A 351 -10.42 15.07 -17.80
C SER A 351 -8.99 14.82 -17.29
N ASP A 352 -8.56 15.59 -16.30
CA ASP A 352 -7.24 15.55 -15.63
C ASP A 352 -7.32 15.02 -14.18
N SER A 353 -8.43 14.39 -13.83
CA SER A 353 -8.73 13.93 -12.48
C SER A 353 -9.17 12.46 -12.48
N ARG A 354 -9.09 11.80 -11.34
CA ARG A 354 -9.60 10.43 -11.16
C ARG A 354 -10.77 10.42 -10.17
N VAL A 355 -11.90 9.92 -10.65
CA VAL A 355 -13.13 9.76 -9.85
C VAL A 355 -13.41 8.28 -9.69
N SER A 356 -13.42 7.78 -8.47
CA SER A 356 -13.64 6.37 -8.17
C SER A 356 -15.08 5.97 -8.38
N GLN A 357 -15.32 4.72 -8.74
CA GLN A 357 -16.67 4.15 -8.77
C GLN A 357 -17.31 4.26 -7.37
N GLY A 358 -18.58 4.67 -7.33
CA GLY A 358 -19.29 4.91 -6.08
C GLY A 358 -19.13 6.31 -5.49
N ALA A 359 -18.32 7.19 -6.10
CA ALA A 359 -18.36 8.61 -5.81
C ALA A 359 -19.57 9.27 -6.50
N ALA A 360 -20.20 10.25 -5.83
CA ALA A 360 -21.34 11.00 -6.35
C ALA A 360 -20.92 12.47 -6.59
N LEU A 361 -20.98 12.92 -7.85
CA LEU A 361 -20.68 14.28 -8.25
C LEU A 361 -21.94 14.93 -8.81
N ALA A 362 -22.33 16.09 -8.24
CA ALA A 362 -23.33 16.97 -8.83
C ALA A 362 -22.68 17.90 -9.88
N GLU A 363 -23.33 18.98 -10.29
CA GLU A 363 -22.77 20.00 -11.19
C GLU A 363 -21.59 20.74 -10.50
N CYS A 364 -20.41 20.14 -10.51
CA CYS A 364 -19.21 20.63 -9.84
C CYS A 364 -18.00 20.68 -10.81
N LYS A 365 -16.93 21.35 -10.40
CA LYS A 365 -15.64 21.36 -11.11
C LYS A 365 -14.62 20.57 -10.32
N VAL A 366 -13.92 19.64 -10.99
CA VAL A 366 -12.86 18.84 -10.39
C VAL A 366 -11.68 18.82 -11.34
N ARG A 367 -10.55 19.41 -10.92
CA ARG A 367 -9.32 19.51 -11.71
C ARG A 367 -8.13 18.97 -10.94
N MET A 368 -7.26 18.20 -11.60
CA MET A 368 -6.02 17.64 -11.04
C MET A 368 -6.26 16.97 -9.67
N SER A 369 -7.39 16.26 -9.52
CA SER A 369 -7.85 15.79 -8.20
C SER A 369 -8.18 14.30 -8.21
N ILE A 370 -8.10 13.67 -7.04
CA ILE A 370 -8.54 12.30 -6.82
C ILE A 370 -9.78 12.33 -5.92
N VAL A 371 -10.88 11.74 -6.40
CA VAL A 371 -12.11 11.58 -5.64
C VAL A 371 -12.32 10.10 -5.33
N SER A 372 -12.23 9.74 -4.06
CA SER A 372 -12.30 8.35 -3.61
C SER A 372 -13.73 7.81 -3.58
N THR A 373 -13.83 6.48 -3.47
CA THR A 373 -15.11 5.76 -3.38
C THR A 373 -15.98 6.28 -2.23
N GLY A 374 -17.29 6.39 -2.45
CA GLY A 374 -18.23 6.88 -1.46
C GLY A 374 -18.13 8.38 -1.14
N ALA A 375 -17.21 9.13 -1.75
CA ALA A 375 -17.17 10.58 -1.61
C ALA A 375 -18.35 11.23 -2.34
N ARG A 376 -18.84 12.34 -1.81
CA ARG A 376 -19.92 13.14 -2.38
C ARG A 376 -19.47 14.58 -2.60
N ILE A 377 -19.69 15.13 -3.78
CA ILE A 377 -19.40 16.52 -4.14
C ILE A 377 -20.67 17.17 -4.63
N ASP A 378 -21.16 18.17 -3.88
CA ASP A 378 -22.40 18.87 -4.17
C ASP A 378 -22.21 19.94 -5.28
N ALA A 379 -23.36 20.44 -5.78
CA ALA A 379 -23.41 21.38 -6.89
C ALA A 379 -22.63 22.68 -6.62
N GLY A 380 -21.99 23.22 -7.65
CA GLY A 380 -21.22 24.46 -7.58
C GLY A 380 -19.87 24.37 -6.85
N ALA A 381 -19.52 23.19 -6.31
CA ALA A 381 -18.20 22.99 -5.71
C ALA A 381 -17.08 23.06 -6.78
N ASP A 382 -15.92 23.59 -6.40
CA ASP A 382 -14.74 23.75 -7.27
C ASP A 382 -13.50 23.22 -6.56
N LEU A 383 -12.99 22.08 -7.03
CA LEU A 383 -11.83 21.38 -6.47
C LEU A 383 -10.67 21.46 -7.45
N GLU A 384 -9.47 21.77 -6.94
CA GLU A 384 -8.24 21.81 -7.70
C GLU A 384 -7.09 21.21 -6.90
N ALA A 385 -6.31 20.31 -7.51
CA ALA A 385 -5.18 19.66 -6.87
C ALA A 385 -5.56 19.15 -5.47
N THR A 386 -6.67 18.40 -5.38
CA THR A 386 -7.26 17.96 -4.10
C THR A 386 -7.42 16.44 -4.06
N VAL A 387 -7.01 15.83 -2.94
CA VAL A 387 -7.23 14.41 -2.67
C VAL A 387 -8.40 14.28 -1.70
N VAL A 388 -9.56 13.81 -2.20
CA VAL A 388 -10.76 13.59 -1.41
C VAL A 388 -10.82 12.12 -1.00
N LEU A 389 -10.67 11.83 0.29
CA LEU A 389 -10.63 10.47 0.83
C LEU A 389 -12.02 9.84 0.95
N PRO A 390 -12.13 8.50 1.16
CA PRO A 390 -13.39 7.79 1.11
C PRO A 390 -14.47 8.33 2.04
N GLY A 391 -15.70 8.47 1.52
CA GLY A 391 -16.85 8.90 2.29
C GLY A 391 -16.88 10.38 2.68
N ALA A 392 -15.93 11.19 2.22
CA ALA A 392 -15.95 12.63 2.46
C ALA A 392 -17.10 13.30 1.70
N HIS A 393 -17.67 14.36 2.27
CA HIS A 393 -18.76 15.13 1.68
C HIS A 393 -18.35 16.60 1.53
N ILE A 394 -18.33 17.08 0.31
CA ILE A 394 -18.03 18.47 -0.04
C ILE A 394 -19.33 19.22 -0.30
N GLY A 395 -19.62 20.19 0.55
CA GLY A 395 -20.88 20.98 0.49
C GLY A 395 -20.96 21.89 -0.71
N THR A 396 -22.20 22.29 -1.04
CA THR A 396 -22.55 23.16 -2.17
C THR A 396 -21.67 24.42 -2.26
N GLY A 397 -21.12 24.71 -3.44
CA GLY A 397 -20.34 25.92 -3.69
C GLY A 397 -19.00 26.01 -2.95
N ALA A 398 -18.55 24.98 -2.26
CA ALA A 398 -17.25 24.96 -1.59
C ALA A 398 -16.10 25.03 -2.61
N LYS A 399 -15.03 25.75 -2.27
CA LYS A 399 -13.82 25.91 -3.10
C LYS A 399 -12.62 25.38 -2.34
N ILE A 400 -11.96 24.36 -2.90
CA ILE A 400 -10.86 23.67 -2.23
C ILE A 400 -9.71 23.53 -3.22
N ARG A 401 -8.49 23.85 -2.78
CA ARG A 401 -7.27 23.60 -3.56
C ARG A 401 -6.10 23.19 -2.66
N ASN A 402 -5.14 22.45 -3.25
CA ASN A 402 -3.92 21.99 -2.56
C ASN A 402 -4.23 21.39 -1.18
N ALA A 403 -5.16 20.42 -1.15
CA ALA A 403 -5.67 19.88 0.09
C ALA A 403 -5.85 18.36 0.06
N ILE A 404 -5.82 17.77 1.24
CA ILE A 404 -6.28 16.41 1.49
C ILE A 404 -7.53 16.52 2.38
N VAL A 405 -8.68 16.08 1.87
CA VAL A 405 -9.92 15.98 2.66
C VAL A 405 -9.99 14.58 3.25
N ALA A 406 -9.93 14.48 4.58
CA ALA A 406 -9.86 13.21 5.28
C ALA A 406 -11.12 12.34 5.14
N GLU A 407 -11.01 11.05 5.47
CA GLU A 407 -12.11 10.09 5.39
C GLU A 407 -13.33 10.60 6.18
N LYS A 408 -14.52 10.50 5.57
CA LYS A 408 -15.82 10.85 6.19
C LYS A 408 -15.96 12.30 6.67
N THR A 409 -15.05 13.17 6.30
CA THR A 409 -15.11 14.60 6.64
C THR A 409 -16.24 15.28 5.87
N VAL A 410 -16.98 16.15 6.56
CA VAL A 410 -17.99 17.01 5.95
C VAL A 410 -17.45 18.44 5.85
N VAL A 411 -17.30 18.92 4.62
CA VAL A 411 -16.93 20.31 4.34
C VAL A 411 -18.20 21.15 4.19
N ALA A 412 -18.28 22.24 4.93
CA ALA A 412 -19.44 23.13 4.93
C ALA A 412 -19.70 23.74 3.54
N PRO A 413 -20.98 24.05 3.18
CA PRO A 413 -21.29 24.80 1.99
C PRO A 413 -20.53 26.14 1.94
N HIS A 414 -20.06 26.54 0.74
CA HIS A 414 -19.34 27.77 0.47
C HIS A 414 -17.99 27.92 1.20
N ALA A 415 -17.48 26.87 1.86
CA ALA A 415 -16.17 26.88 2.47
C ALA A 415 -15.10 27.22 1.43
N ARG A 416 -14.06 27.96 1.85
CA ARG A 416 -12.93 28.33 1.01
C ARG A 416 -11.64 27.88 1.67
N ILE A 417 -10.98 26.87 1.11
CA ILE A 417 -9.87 26.15 1.73
C ILE A 417 -8.68 26.09 0.72
N GLY A 418 -7.47 26.35 1.20
CA GLY A 418 -6.25 26.36 0.39
C GLY A 418 -6.02 27.70 -0.32
N TYR A 419 -6.74 28.75 0.03
CA TYR A 419 -6.63 30.07 -0.61
C TYR A 419 -5.92 31.11 0.26
N GLU A 420 -6.06 31.04 1.57
CA GLU A 420 -5.56 32.01 2.52
C GLU A 420 -4.73 31.30 3.60
N ALA A 421 -3.42 31.27 3.43
CA ALA A 421 -2.50 30.46 4.25
C ALA A 421 -2.67 30.70 5.77
N ASP A 422 -2.86 31.97 6.20
CA ASP A 422 -3.05 32.30 7.61
C ASP A 422 -4.41 31.79 8.16
N ALA A 423 -5.47 31.93 7.37
CA ALA A 423 -6.80 31.45 7.75
C ALA A 423 -6.85 29.91 7.74
N ASP A 424 -6.22 29.27 6.76
CA ASP A 424 -6.14 27.81 6.66
C ASP A 424 -5.34 27.22 7.84
N SER A 425 -4.16 27.78 8.13
CA SER A 425 -3.32 27.31 9.25
C SER A 425 -3.91 27.55 10.64
N ALA A 426 -4.80 28.52 10.78
CA ALA A 426 -5.55 28.75 12.00
C ALA A 426 -6.65 27.71 12.26
N GLN A 427 -7.13 27.03 11.19
CA GLN A 427 -8.25 26.10 11.27
C GLN A 427 -7.83 24.64 11.05
N PHE A 428 -6.80 24.40 10.24
CA PHE A 428 -6.40 23.07 9.78
C PHE A 428 -4.90 22.85 9.95
N PRO A 429 -4.46 21.60 10.15
CA PRO A 429 -3.06 21.25 9.97
C PRO A 429 -2.63 21.52 8.52
N VAL A 430 -1.43 22.07 8.36
CA VAL A 430 -0.83 22.35 7.06
C VAL A 430 0.54 21.69 7.00
N SER A 431 0.86 21.02 5.88
CA SER A 431 2.16 20.37 5.67
C SER A 431 3.28 21.40 5.45
N GLU A 432 4.53 20.93 5.40
CA GLU A 432 5.70 21.79 5.13
C GLU A 432 5.60 22.54 3.79
N ASN A 433 4.96 21.92 2.77
CA ASN A 433 4.77 22.51 1.44
C ASN A 433 3.39 23.17 1.26
N GLY A 434 2.66 23.45 2.35
CA GLY A 434 1.42 24.21 2.29
C GLY A 434 0.17 23.39 1.93
N ILE A 435 0.22 22.06 2.01
CA ILE A 435 -0.95 21.21 1.77
C ILE A 435 -1.86 21.22 3.00
N VAL A 436 -3.12 21.61 2.80
CA VAL A 436 -4.11 21.72 3.88
C VAL A 436 -4.75 20.35 4.17
N ILE A 437 -4.77 19.94 5.44
CA ILE A 437 -5.38 18.66 5.85
C ILE A 437 -6.75 18.94 6.47
N VAL A 438 -7.79 18.73 5.71
CA VAL A 438 -9.17 19.04 6.11
C VAL A 438 -9.79 17.84 6.84
N GLY A 439 -10.18 18.02 8.10
CA GLY A 439 -10.78 16.99 8.95
C GLY A 439 -11.17 17.54 10.31
N GLU A 440 -11.77 16.70 11.17
CA GLU A 440 -12.20 17.07 12.52
C GLU A 440 -11.03 17.06 13.53
N TYR A 441 -9.88 17.58 13.14
CA TYR A 441 -8.67 17.49 13.97
C TYR A 441 -8.40 18.71 14.83
N GLY A 442 -9.11 19.82 14.65
CA GLY A 442 -8.82 21.11 15.28
C GLY A 442 -7.47 21.71 14.85
N PRO A 443 -7.12 22.93 15.27
CA PRO A 443 -5.80 23.50 15.02
C PRO A 443 -4.74 22.70 15.77
N LEU A 444 -4.04 21.83 15.07
CA LEU A 444 -2.96 20.99 15.59
C LEU A 444 -1.63 21.64 15.29
N ILE A 445 -0.94 22.06 16.32
CA ILE A 445 0.50 22.30 16.27
C ILE A 445 1.13 20.92 16.04
N LEU A 446 1.60 20.67 14.82
CA LEU A 446 2.29 19.44 14.48
C LEU A 446 3.48 19.26 15.43
N PRO A 447 3.69 18.08 16.03
CA PRO A 447 4.72 17.87 17.06
C PRO A 447 6.17 18.00 16.56
N TYR A 448 6.39 18.30 15.29
CA TYR A 448 7.71 18.43 14.67
C TYR A 448 8.17 19.85 14.32
N ALA A 449 7.34 20.88 14.55
CA ALA A 449 7.80 22.24 14.39
C ALA A 449 8.67 22.65 15.59
N ARG A 450 9.99 22.49 15.45
CA ARG A 450 11.06 22.98 16.33
C ARG A 450 11.24 22.25 17.68
N ARG A 451 12.24 21.38 17.77
CA ARG A 451 12.97 21.15 19.03
C ARG A 451 13.52 22.50 19.50
N GLY A 452 12.84 23.14 20.45
CA GLY A 452 13.26 24.41 21.04
C GLY A 452 12.20 25.21 21.76
N ALA A 453 10.92 24.85 21.70
CA ALA A 453 9.89 25.51 22.49
C ALA A 453 9.19 24.46 23.37
N ASN A 454 9.18 24.72 24.68
CA ASN A 454 8.43 23.96 25.70
C ASN A 454 6.92 23.98 25.34
N VAL A 455 6.44 22.97 24.63
CA VAL A 455 5.01 22.75 24.40
C VAL A 455 4.65 21.43 25.07
N ARG A 456 3.88 21.50 26.15
CA ARG A 456 3.29 20.31 26.79
C ARG A 456 2.35 19.61 25.78
N PRO A 457 2.39 18.27 25.68
CA PRO A 457 1.49 17.55 24.75
C PRO A 457 0.04 17.68 25.22
N TYR A 458 -0.83 18.01 24.29
CA TYR A 458 -2.29 18.16 24.46
C TYR A 458 -3.02 16.81 24.65
N LEU A 459 -2.35 15.81 25.24
CA LEU A 459 -2.93 14.48 25.47
C LEU A 459 -3.78 14.36 26.73
N GLU A 460 -3.97 15.45 27.52
CA GLU A 460 -4.60 15.36 28.85
C GLU A 460 -6.07 15.83 28.95
N LYS A 461 -6.78 16.11 27.85
CA LYS A 461 -8.22 16.46 27.95
C LYS A 461 -9.07 15.80 26.89
N ARG A 462 -9.33 14.49 27.04
CA ARG A 462 -10.59 13.91 26.56
C ARG A 462 -11.56 13.88 27.72
N PRO A 463 -12.77 14.48 27.62
CA PRO A 463 -13.82 14.16 28.56
C PRO A 463 -14.19 12.69 28.40
N GLU A 464 -14.21 11.97 29.51
CA GLU A 464 -14.77 10.63 29.62
C GLU A 464 -16.22 10.68 29.10
N ARG A 465 -16.50 9.97 28.02
CA ARG A 465 -17.90 9.65 27.70
C ARG A 465 -18.29 8.49 28.60
N ASN A 466 -19.05 8.82 29.62
CA ASN A 466 -19.90 7.87 30.34
C ASN A 466 -20.84 7.20 29.31
N ILE A 467 -20.70 5.92 29.12
CA ILE A 467 -21.67 4.80 29.15
C ILE A 467 -20.92 3.56 28.86
#